data_f987acfef10a6eb93a612d88830b1921
#
_entry.id   f987acfef10a6eb93a612d88830b1921
#
_cell.length_a   1.000
_cell.length_b   1.000
_cell.length_c   1.000
_cell.angle_alpha   90.00
_cell.angle_beta   90.00
_cell.angle_gamma   90.00
#
_symmetry.space_group_name_H-M   'P 1'
#
loop_
_entity.id
_entity.type
_entity.pdbx_description
1 polymer ?
#
loop_
_entity_poly.entity_id
_entity_poly.type
_entity_poly.pdbx_seq_one_letter_code
_entity_poly.pdbx_strand_id
1 'polypeptide(L)'
;VPVWDFDKAFATEAFRFVRVRYNSIGGYGPFGKWFTDYPDSDLNFSFRLQQLTTMNVHPEPLYLDLTDPKIFDYPFMYMIEPGFIWLSDAEVLAMREYFERGGFIMVDDFWGEEEWYNFYIQMKRVFPKREPVDLPLEHPIFHLVYDLEKKPQVPSIHNWMRYGVTYERPDAKEVHYRAFFDDGGRMVMMICHN
;
A
#
# COMPACT_ATOMS: atom_id res chain seq x y z
N VAL A 1 -19.32 -9.20 6.05
CA VAL A 1 -18.78 -8.17 5.16
C VAL A 1 -19.64 -6.92 5.32
N PRO A 2 -19.07 -5.77 5.65
CA PRO A 2 -19.84 -4.54 5.75
C PRO A 2 -20.46 -4.18 4.40
N VAL A 3 -21.70 -3.70 4.43
CA VAL A 3 -22.44 -3.24 3.26
C VAL A 3 -22.91 -1.83 3.52
N TRP A 4 -22.75 -0.93 2.55
CA TRP A 4 -23.27 0.43 2.60
C TRP A 4 -23.76 0.87 1.22
N ASP A 5 -24.66 1.82 1.22
CA ASP A 5 -25.09 2.47 0.00
C ASP A 5 -24.09 3.57 -0.40
N PHE A 6 -23.77 3.65 -1.69
CA PHE A 6 -22.98 4.73 -2.25
C PHE A 6 -23.78 5.47 -3.34
N ASP A 7 -23.47 6.73 -3.55
CA ASP A 7 -24.18 7.53 -4.55
C ASP A 7 -23.78 7.11 -5.98
N LYS A 8 -24.68 6.39 -6.63
CA LYS A 8 -24.50 5.90 -8.00
C LYS A 8 -24.50 6.99 -9.06
N ALA A 9 -25.07 8.17 -8.76
CA ALA A 9 -25.03 9.31 -9.68
C ALA A 9 -23.60 9.83 -9.88
N PHE A 10 -22.73 9.61 -8.89
CA PHE A 10 -21.31 10.00 -8.91
C PHE A 10 -20.39 8.77 -8.84
N ALA A 11 -20.78 7.65 -9.44
CA ALA A 11 -20.02 6.40 -9.37
C ALA A 11 -18.62 6.52 -9.98
N THR A 12 -18.43 7.36 -11.00
CA THR A 12 -17.13 7.62 -11.63
C THR A 12 -16.20 8.49 -10.77
N GLU A 13 -16.75 9.21 -9.80
CA GLU A 13 -16.02 10.09 -8.88
C GLU A 13 -15.84 9.42 -7.51
N ALA A 14 -16.46 8.26 -7.30
CA ALA A 14 -16.34 7.53 -6.05
C ALA A 14 -14.92 6.99 -5.86
N PHE A 15 -14.37 7.15 -4.65
CA PHE A 15 -13.15 6.45 -4.28
C PHE A 15 -13.37 4.95 -4.42
N ARG A 16 -12.46 4.26 -5.08
CA ARG A 16 -12.47 2.81 -5.15
C ARG A 16 -11.12 2.27 -4.67
N PHE A 17 -11.16 1.29 -3.78
CA PHE A 17 -9.94 0.63 -3.35
C PHE A 17 -9.43 -0.24 -4.49
N VAL A 18 -8.20 0.04 -4.95
CA VAL A 18 -7.57 -0.68 -6.05
C VAL A 18 -6.30 -1.35 -5.56
N ARG A 19 -6.27 -2.67 -5.61
CA ARG A 19 -5.13 -3.48 -5.23
C ARG A 19 -4.24 -3.75 -6.44
N VAL A 20 -2.95 -3.61 -6.26
CA VAL A 20 -1.96 -3.99 -7.28
C VAL A 20 -1.77 -5.48 -7.29
N ARG A 21 -2.00 -6.13 -8.45
CA ARG A 21 -1.59 -7.50 -8.71
C ARG A 21 -0.18 -7.48 -9.31
N TYR A 22 0.75 -8.18 -8.68
CA TYR A 22 2.15 -8.20 -9.06
C TYR A 22 2.73 -9.62 -8.99
N ASN A 23 3.89 -9.84 -9.61
CA ASN A 23 4.62 -11.10 -9.54
C ASN A 23 5.61 -11.12 -8.37
N SER A 24 5.74 -12.28 -7.70
CA SER A 24 6.69 -12.49 -6.61
C SER A 24 7.76 -13.51 -6.98
N ILE A 25 8.98 -13.29 -6.53
CA ILE A 25 10.06 -14.28 -6.61
C ILE A 25 9.69 -15.44 -5.69
N GLY A 26 9.86 -16.70 -6.15
CA GLY A 26 9.65 -17.90 -5.33
C GLY A 26 8.26 -18.52 -5.37
N GLY A 27 7.29 -17.92 -6.07
CA GLY A 27 5.98 -18.53 -6.34
C GLY A 27 5.19 -18.85 -5.08
N TYR A 28 4.46 -17.89 -4.56
CA TYR A 28 3.61 -18.05 -3.36
C TYR A 28 2.19 -18.45 -3.77
N GLY A 29 1.92 -19.78 -3.82
CA GLY A 29 0.59 -20.30 -4.11
C GLY A 29 0.03 -19.88 -5.48
N PRO A 30 -1.24 -20.22 -5.77
CA PRO A 30 -1.85 -19.95 -7.08
C PRO A 30 -2.14 -18.45 -7.32
N PHE A 31 -2.20 -17.64 -6.26
CA PHE A 31 -2.56 -16.22 -6.36
C PHE A 31 -1.40 -15.26 -6.06
N GLY A 32 -0.30 -15.72 -5.44
CA GLY A 32 0.82 -14.88 -5.05
C GLY A 32 0.55 -14.05 -3.77
N LYS A 33 1.58 -13.33 -3.31
CA LYS A 33 1.55 -12.52 -2.09
C LYS A 33 0.56 -11.34 -2.16
N TRP A 34 0.30 -10.78 -3.33
CA TRP A 34 -0.65 -9.69 -3.52
C TRP A 34 -2.08 -10.04 -3.08
N PHE A 35 -2.41 -11.34 -2.93
CA PHE A 35 -3.75 -11.83 -2.59
C PHE A 35 -3.98 -11.95 -1.08
N THR A 36 -2.97 -11.68 -0.24
CA THR A 36 -3.09 -11.74 1.22
C THR A 36 -4.23 -10.84 1.69
N ASP A 37 -5.09 -11.39 2.56
CA ASP A 37 -6.28 -10.74 3.12
C ASP A 37 -7.29 -10.16 2.10
N TYR A 38 -7.20 -10.58 0.83
CA TYR A 38 -8.18 -10.18 -0.18
C TYR A 38 -9.46 -11.04 -0.05
N PRO A 39 -10.66 -10.44 -0.12
CA PRO A 39 -10.96 -9.00 -0.23
C PRO A 39 -11.22 -8.32 1.12
N ASP A 40 -11.01 -8.99 2.25
CA ASP A 40 -11.48 -8.52 3.57
C ASP A 40 -10.80 -7.20 4.00
N SER A 41 -9.49 -7.07 3.80
CA SER A 41 -8.78 -5.83 4.13
C SER A 41 -9.27 -4.64 3.30
N ASP A 42 -9.51 -4.86 2.00
CA ASP A 42 -9.96 -3.84 1.05
C ASP A 42 -11.37 -3.33 1.39
N LEU A 43 -12.26 -4.26 1.75
CA LEU A 43 -13.62 -3.97 2.18
C LEU A 43 -13.64 -3.22 3.52
N ASN A 44 -12.81 -3.65 4.48
CA ASN A 44 -12.72 -3.00 5.78
C ASN A 44 -12.13 -1.60 5.67
N PHE A 45 -11.10 -1.39 4.84
CA PHE A 45 -10.55 -0.07 4.58
C PHE A 45 -11.60 0.87 3.97
N SER A 46 -12.27 0.41 2.91
CA SER A 46 -13.32 1.17 2.23
C SER A 46 -14.47 1.54 3.17
N PHE A 47 -14.89 0.59 4.01
CA PHE A 47 -15.93 0.83 5.01
C PHE A 47 -15.50 1.87 6.05
N ARG A 48 -14.26 1.81 6.54
CA ARG A 48 -13.75 2.80 7.49
C ARG A 48 -13.60 4.18 6.86
N LEU A 49 -13.14 4.26 5.61
CA LEU A 49 -13.02 5.52 4.89
C LEU A 49 -14.39 6.20 4.73
N GLN A 50 -15.42 5.43 4.38
CA GLN A 50 -16.80 5.92 4.29
C GLN A 50 -17.33 6.41 5.65
N GLN A 51 -16.98 5.74 6.76
CA GLN A 51 -17.43 6.13 8.10
C GLN A 51 -16.72 7.39 8.64
N LEU A 52 -15.45 7.58 8.29
CA LEU A 52 -14.60 8.62 8.87
C LEU A 52 -14.52 9.88 8.01
N THR A 53 -15.05 9.84 6.79
CA THR A 53 -14.98 10.95 5.83
C THR A 53 -16.34 11.19 5.15
N THR A 54 -16.44 12.28 4.40
CA THR A 54 -17.59 12.58 3.54
C THR A 54 -17.40 12.07 2.11
N MET A 55 -16.38 11.25 1.86
CA MET A 55 -16.10 10.71 0.54
C MET A 55 -17.19 9.74 0.09
N ASN A 56 -17.56 9.81 -1.18
CA ASN A 56 -18.33 8.76 -1.82
C ASN A 56 -17.40 7.58 -2.07
N VAL A 57 -17.65 6.43 -1.44
CA VAL A 57 -16.77 5.25 -1.48
C VAL A 57 -17.50 4.08 -2.10
N HIS A 58 -16.91 3.52 -3.18
CA HIS A 58 -17.44 2.33 -3.84
C HIS A 58 -17.25 1.11 -2.93
N PRO A 59 -18.31 0.30 -2.69
CA PRO A 59 -18.24 -0.85 -1.78
C PRO A 59 -17.39 -2.02 -2.29
N GLU A 60 -17.24 -2.16 -3.60
CA GLU A 60 -16.51 -3.28 -4.20
C GLU A 60 -15.07 -2.89 -4.53
N PRO A 61 -14.07 -3.60 -3.98
CA PRO A 61 -12.67 -3.39 -4.36
C PRO A 61 -12.41 -3.86 -5.79
N LEU A 62 -11.28 -3.44 -6.33
CA LEU A 62 -10.77 -3.86 -7.64
C LEU A 62 -9.31 -4.28 -7.48
N TYR A 63 -8.83 -5.21 -8.30
CA TYR A 63 -7.41 -5.42 -8.48
C TYR A 63 -7.02 -5.26 -9.95
N LEU A 64 -5.84 -4.68 -10.19
CA LEU A 64 -5.31 -4.41 -11.52
C LEU A 64 -3.84 -4.81 -11.61
N ASP A 65 -3.43 -5.25 -12.78
CA ASP A 65 -2.01 -5.35 -13.13
C ASP A 65 -1.45 -3.94 -13.36
N LEU A 66 -0.18 -3.73 -13.03
CA LEU A 66 0.49 -2.44 -13.25
C LEU A 66 0.50 -2.02 -14.74
N THR A 67 0.41 -2.98 -15.65
CA THR A 67 0.35 -2.71 -17.11
C THR A 67 -1.07 -2.54 -17.65
N ASP A 68 -2.11 -2.68 -16.82
CA ASP A 68 -3.49 -2.39 -17.25
C ASP A 68 -3.66 -0.88 -17.41
N PRO A 69 -4.10 -0.38 -18.58
CA PRO A 69 -4.28 1.05 -18.81
C PRO A 69 -5.31 1.70 -17.87
N LYS A 70 -6.18 0.92 -17.25
CA LYS A 70 -7.15 1.41 -16.26
C LYS A 70 -6.52 1.92 -14.96
N ILE A 71 -5.24 1.63 -14.68
CA ILE A 71 -4.58 2.16 -13.48
C ILE A 71 -4.64 3.70 -13.44
N PHE A 72 -4.65 4.35 -14.61
CA PHE A 72 -4.69 5.80 -14.72
C PHE A 72 -6.05 6.42 -14.38
N ASP A 73 -7.10 5.60 -14.25
CA ASP A 73 -8.43 6.05 -13.82
C ASP A 73 -8.53 6.13 -12.27
N TYR A 74 -7.55 5.59 -11.56
CA TYR A 74 -7.57 5.47 -10.10
C TYR A 74 -6.37 6.16 -9.47
N PRO A 75 -6.57 7.26 -8.72
CA PRO A 75 -5.45 8.01 -8.13
C PRO A 75 -4.79 7.32 -6.93
N PHE A 76 -5.44 6.28 -6.37
CA PHE A 76 -4.95 5.51 -5.23
C PHE A 76 -4.87 4.03 -5.58
N MET A 77 -3.71 3.42 -5.31
CA MET A 77 -3.54 1.96 -5.33
C MET A 77 -2.89 1.45 -4.05
N TYR A 78 -3.15 0.19 -3.74
CA TYR A 78 -2.62 -0.51 -2.57
C TYR A 78 -1.78 -1.70 -2.98
N MET A 79 -0.61 -1.87 -2.36
CA MET A 79 0.32 -2.96 -2.62
C MET A 79 0.70 -3.63 -1.30
N ILE A 80 0.23 -4.85 -1.08
CA ILE A 80 0.47 -5.62 0.14
C ILE A 80 1.60 -6.63 -0.06
N GLU A 81 2.36 -6.92 0.98
CA GLU A 81 3.43 -7.92 1.05
C GLU A 81 4.47 -7.90 -0.11
N PRO A 82 4.94 -6.72 -0.58
CA PRO A 82 5.81 -6.66 -1.75
C PRO A 82 7.28 -7.03 -1.48
N GLY A 83 7.58 -7.62 -0.31
CA GLY A 83 8.93 -7.98 0.07
C GLY A 83 9.69 -8.83 -0.95
N PHE A 84 8.97 -9.65 -1.73
CA PHE A 84 9.54 -10.46 -2.82
C PHE A 84 9.00 -10.06 -4.20
N ILE A 85 8.59 -8.81 -4.37
CA ILE A 85 8.12 -8.31 -5.65
C ILE A 85 9.19 -8.41 -6.73
N TRP A 86 8.77 -8.75 -7.95
CA TRP A 86 9.58 -8.64 -9.15
C TRP A 86 8.82 -7.86 -10.22
N LEU A 87 9.44 -6.81 -10.73
CA LEU A 87 8.85 -5.95 -11.75
C LEU A 87 9.52 -6.19 -13.10
N SER A 88 8.73 -6.41 -14.14
CA SER A 88 9.18 -6.32 -15.53
C SER A 88 9.50 -4.86 -15.90
N ASP A 89 10.24 -4.66 -17.00
CA ASP A 89 10.53 -3.30 -17.49
C ASP A 89 9.26 -2.54 -17.87
N ALA A 90 8.24 -3.25 -18.38
CA ALA A 90 6.95 -2.66 -18.70
C ALA A 90 6.22 -2.14 -17.45
N GLU A 91 6.25 -2.92 -16.36
CA GLU A 91 5.65 -2.50 -15.08
C GLU A 91 6.40 -1.32 -14.44
N VAL A 92 7.72 -1.30 -14.54
CA VAL A 92 8.54 -0.15 -14.08
C VAL A 92 8.16 1.12 -14.85
N LEU A 93 7.99 1.04 -16.16
CA LEU A 93 7.59 2.20 -16.98
C LEU A 93 6.15 2.65 -16.65
N ALA A 94 5.23 1.71 -16.49
CA ALA A 94 3.85 1.99 -16.12
C ALA A 94 3.76 2.68 -14.74
N MET A 95 4.53 2.22 -13.74
CA MET A 95 4.59 2.86 -12.43
C MET A 95 5.12 4.29 -12.51
N ARG A 96 6.18 4.55 -13.31
CA ARG A 96 6.70 5.91 -13.51
C ARG A 96 5.61 6.83 -14.07
N GLU A 97 4.96 6.40 -15.14
CA GLU A 97 3.89 7.16 -15.76
C GLU A 97 2.72 7.39 -14.80
N TYR A 98 2.37 6.37 -14.00
CA TYR A 98 1.31 6.48 -12.98
C TYR A 98 1.62 7.59 -11.97
N PHE A 99 2.84 7.65 -11.45
CA PHE A 99 3.24 8.70 -10.51
C PHE A 99 3.33 10.09 -11.17
N GLU A 100 3.81 10.17 -12.41
CA GLU A 100 3.87 11.41 -13.19
C GLU A 100 2.46 11.99 -13.45
N ARG A 101 1.48 11.11 -13.63
CA ARG A 101 0.07 11.51 -13.80
C ARG A 101 -0.67 11.84 -12.49
N GLY A 102 0.01 11.80 -11.37
CA GLY A 102 -0.57 12.16 -10.06
C GLY A 102 -0.98 10.98 -9.18
N GLY A 103 -0.75 9.76 -9.61
CA GLY A 103 -1.06 8.55 -8.84
C GLY A 103 -0.30 8.45 -7.52
N PHE A 104 -0.87 7.68 -6.59
CA PHE A 104 -0.30 7.37 -5.28
C PHE A 104 -0.44 5.89 -4.97
N ILE A 105 0.62 5.27 -4.43
CA ILE A 105 0.59 3.88 -3.97
C ILE A 105 0.88 3.81 -2.47
N MET A 106 0.00 3.17 -1.72
CA MET A 106 0.27 2.75 -0.34
C MET A 106 0.82 1.32 -0.36
N VAL A 107 1.95 1.13 0.29
CA VAL A 107 2.66 -0.17 0.41
C VAL A 107 2.62 -0.60 1.86
N ASP A 108 2.30 -1.87 2.12
CA ASP A 108 2.04 -2.36 3.47
C ASP A 108 2.41 -3.83 3.66
N ASP A 109 2.58 -4.23 4.92
CA ASP A 109 2.68 -5.60 5.42
C ASP A 109 3.82 -6.42 4.82
N PHE A 110 5.07 -5.94 4.98
CA PHE A 110 6.28 -6.71 4.69
C PHE A 110 7.34 -6.46 5.76
N TRP A 111 8.26 -7.42 5.95
CA TRP A 111 8.97 -7.56 7.21
C TRP A 111 10.46 -7.80 7.05
N GLY A 112 11.25 -7.04 7.80
CA GLY A 112 12.69 -7.28 7.96
C GLY A 112 13.53 -6.80 6.78
N GLU A 113 14.85 -6.93 6.95
CA GLU A 113 15.84 -6.32 6.05
C GLU A 113 15.91 -7.00 4.67
N GLU A 114 15.66 -8.31 4.60
CA GLU A 114 15.69 -9.03 3.31
C GLU A 114 14.58 -8.57 2.38
N GLU A 115 13.35 -8.45 2.90
CA GLU A 115 12.20 -8.00 2.13
C GLU A 115 12.32 -6.53 1.78
N TRP A 116 12.82 -5.71 2.73
CA TRP A 116 13.14 -4.31 2.46
C TRP A 116 14.15 -4.15 1.32
N TYR A 117 15.25 -4.89 1.36
CA TYR A 117 16.29 -4.79 0.34
C TYR A 117 15.76 -5.15 -1.05
N ASN A 118 15.00 -6.26 -1.18
CA ASN A 118 14.43 -6.64 -2.47
C ASN A 118 13.43 -5.58 -2.97
N PHE A 119 12.53 -5.12 -2.12
CA PHE A 119 11.59 -4.04 -2.47
C PHE A 119 12.34 -2.78 -2.89
N TYR A 120 13.33 -2.36 -2.13
CA TYR A 120 14.14 -1.17 -2.40
C TYR A 120 14.81 -1.22 -3.79
N ILE A 121 15.48 -2.33 -4.15
CA ILE A 121 16.13 -2.44 -5.46
C ILE A 121 15.12 -2.39 -6.61
N GLN A 122 13.91 -2.91 -6.46
CA GLN A 122 12.86 -2.78 -7.47
C GLN A 122 12.38 -1.32 -7.55
N MET A 123 12.19 -0.65 -6.44
CA MET A 123 11.79 0.76 -6.41
C MET A 123 12.89 1.68 -6.96
N LYS A 124 14.17 1.35 -6.81
CA LYS A 124 15.27 2.09 -7.46
C LYS A 124 15.22 2.02 -8.99
N ARG A 125 14.60 0.99 -9.56
CA ARG A 125 14.32 0.95 -11.01
C ARG A 125 13.21 1.93 -11.39
N VAL A 126 12.23 2.14 -10.52
CA VAL A 126 11.14 3.13 -10.72
C VAL A 126 11.65 4.55 -10.45
N PHE A 127 12.37 4.75 -9.37
CA PHE A 127 12.89 6.04 -8.87
C PHE A 127 14.43 6.09 -8.88
N PRO A 128 15.12 6.10 -10.03
CA PRO A 128 16.58 5.95 -10.09
C PRO A 128 17.34 7.10 -9.41
N LYS A 129 16.73 8.28 -9.30
CA LYS A 129 17.34 9.50 -8.75
C LYS A 129 16.80 9.89 -7.37
N ARG A 130 15.86 9.13 -6.81
CA ARG A 130 15.23 9.44 -5.53
C ARG A 130 15.50 8.35 -4.51
N GLU A 131 15.58 8.75 -3.25
CA GLU A 131 15.67 7.84 -2.11
C GLU A 131 14.37 7.90 -1.30
N PRO A 132 13.97 6.79 -0.66
CA PRO A 132 12.88 6.83 0.28
C PRO A 132 13.30 7.58 1.54
N VAL A 133 12.44 8.43 2.05
CA VAL A 133 12.66 9.26 3.24
C VAL A 133 11.90 8.66 4.41
N ASP A 134 12.57 8.42 5.54
CA ASP A 134 11.89 8.04 6.78
C ASP A 134 11.02 9.19 7.28
N LEU A 135 9.75 8.93 7.53
CA LEU A 135 8.80 9.90 8.05
C LEU A 135 8.94 9.99 9.58
N PRO A 136 9.30 11.13 10.14
CA PRO A 136 9.30 11.30 11.60
C PRO A 136 7.88 11.26 12.15
N LEU A 137 7.71 10.99 13.45
CA LEU A 137 6.38 10.89 14.06
C LEU A 137 5.60 12.21 13.97
N GLU A 138 6.31 13.33 13.94
CA GLU A 138 5.77 14.70 13.80
C GLU A 138 5.22 14.97 12.40
N HIS A 139 5.45 14.06 11.43
CA HIS A 139 4.92 14.24 10.08
C HIS A 139 3.39 14.28 10.11
N PRO A 140 2.74 15.25 9.41
CA PRO A 140 1.29 15.47 9.47
C PRO A 140 0.44 14.21 9.19
N ILE A 141 0.95 13.24 8.43
CA ILE A 141 0.21 12.01 8.10
C ILE A 141 -0.20 11.20 9.33
N PHE A 142 0.56 11.31 10.45
CA PHE A 142 0.25 10.64 11.71
C PHE A 142 -0.74 11.39 12.59
N HIS A 143 -1.19 12.58 12.16
CA HIS A 143 -2.04 13.49 12.92
C HIS A 143 -3.28 13.96 12.16
N LEU A 144 -3.67 13.27 11.06
CA LEU A 144 -4.76 13.71 10.19
C LEU A 144 -6.16 13.40 10.78
N VAL A 145 -6.35 12.19 11.29
CA VAL A 145 -7.64 11.72 11.84
C VAL A 145 -7.48 11.44 13.34
N TYR A 146 -6.43 10.73 13.68
CA TYR A 146 -6.03 10.46 15.03
C TYR A 146 -4.67 11.11 15.29
N ASP A 147 -4.46 11.59 16.49
CA ASP A 147 -3.17 12.10 16.95
C ASP A 147 -2.36 10.92 17.50
N LEU A 148 -1.48 10.36 16.67
CA LEU A 148 -0.73 9.16 17.03
C LEU A 148 0.48 9.52 17.90
N GLU A 149 0.57 8.96 19.10
CA GLU A 149 1.70 9.13 20.02
C GLU A 149 2.92 8.26 19.66
N LYS A 150 2.74 7.27 18.80
CA LYS A 150 3.79 6.38 18.29
C LYS A 150 3.41 5.83 16.92
N LYS A 151 4.40 5.43 16.15
CA LYS A 151 4.19 4.71 14.89
C LYS A 151 3.62 3.34 15.18
N PRO A 152 2.45 2.97 14.64
CA PRO A 152 1.87 1.66 14.88
C PRO A 152 2.66 0.56 14.17
N GLN A 153 2.75 -0.62 14.80
CA GLN A 153 3.21 -1.86 14.19
C GLN A 153 2.15 -2.92 14.42
N VAL A 154 1.64 -3.52 13.35
CA VAL A 154 0.49 -4.43 13.40
C VAL A 154 0.93 -5.81 12.88
N PRO A 155 1.18 -6.77 13.77
CA PRO A 155 1.56 -8.14 13.39
C PRO A 155 0.33 -8.94 12.98
N SER A 156 0.57 -10.15 12.44
CA SER A 156 -0.51 -11.13 12.32
C SER A 156 -1.13 -11.42 13.69
N ILE A 157 -2.44 -11.66 13.71
CA ILE A 157 -3.16 -12.03 14.94
C ILE A 157 -2.56 -13.26 15.62
N HIS A 158 -2.01 -14.20 14.84
CA HIS A 158 -1.38 -15.42 15.35
C HIS A 158 -0.10 -15.12 16.14
N ASN A 159 0.75 -14.22 15.66
CA ASN A 159 1.95 -13.80 16.37
C ASN A 159 1.63 -13.06 17.67
N TRP A 160 0.66 -12.16 17.61
CA TRP A 160 0.20 -11.47 18.80
C TRP A 160 -0.38 -12.43 19.86
N MET A 161 -1.29 -13.32 19.45
CA MET A 161 -1.93 -14.26 20.39
C MET A 161 -0.95 -15.28 20.97
N ARG A 162 0.03 -15.73 20.19
CA ARG A 162 0.96 -16.79 20.61
C ARG A 162 2.15 -16.28 21.40
N TYR A 163 2.67 -15.11 21.03
CA TYR A 163 3.95 -14.60 21.56
C TYR A 163 3.82 -13.23 22.24
N GLY A 164 2.72 -12.52 22.07
CA GLY A 164 2.52 -11.19 22.64
C GLY A 164 3.46 -10.11 22.04
N VAL A 165 3.98 -10.34 20.84
CA VAL A 165 4.90 -9.42 20.15
C VAL A 165 4.22 -8.70 18.99
N THR A 166 4.76 -7.52 18.64
CA THR A 166 4.24 -6.70 17.55
C THR A 166 5.00 -6.89 16.24
N TYR A 167 6.00 -7.76 16.21
CA TYR A 167 6.81 -8.04 15.04
C TYR A 167 6.74 -9.53 14.65
N GLU A 168 6.93 -9.81 13.36
CA GLU A 168 6.89 -11.18 12.82
C GLU A 168 8.26 -11.80 12.60
N ARG A 169 9.31 -10.97 12.53
CA ARG A 169 10.70 -11.41 12.34
C ARG A 169 11.62 -10.81 13.40
N PRO A 170 12.69 -11.48 13.79
CA PRO A 170 13.62 -10.98 14.80
C PRO A 170 14.31 -9.66 14.44
N ASP A 171 14.49 -9.40 13.15
CA ASP A 171 15.06 -8.18 12.56
C ASP A 171 14.04 -7.08 12.27
N ALA A 172 12.75 -7.30 12.59
CA ALA A 172 11.63 -6.39 12.33
C ALA A 172 11.00 -5.84 13.62
N LYS A 173 11.83 -5.55 14.64
CA LYS A 173 11.34 -5.03 15.92
C LYS A 173 10.96 -3.55 15.85
N GLU A 174 11.59 -2.81 14.95
CA GLU A 174 11.35 -1.39 14.73
C GLU A 174 10.54 -1.22 13.45
N VAL A 175 9.46 -0.45 13.53
CA VAL A 175 8.63 -0.13 12.39
C VAL A 175 9.15 1.10 11.66
N HIS A 176 9.16 1.04 10.34
CA HIS A 176 9.60 2.12 9.47
C HIS A 176 8.47 2.61 8.57
N TYR A 177 8.15 3.89 8.66
CA TYR A 177 7.26 4.55 7.71
C TYR A 177 8.10 5.41 6.80
N ARG A 178 8.20 5.02 5.53
CA ARG A 178 9.01 5.72 4.52
C ARG A 178 8.13 6.25 3.40
N ALA A 179 8.64 7.22 2.67
CA ALA A 179 7.94 7.75 1.52
C ALA A 179 8.89 8.13 0.38
N PHE A 180 8.40 7.98 -0.85
CA PHE A 180 8.99 8.65 -2.01
C PHE A 180 8.20 9.93 -2.32
N PHE A 181 8.93 10.98 -2.66
CA PHE A 181 8.38 12.28 -3.04
C PHE A 181 8.75 12.60 -4.48
N ASP A 182 7.86 13.31 -5.20
CA ASP A 182 8.18 13.89 -6.50
C ASP A 182 8.97 15.21 -6.37
N ASP A 183 9.33 15.83 -7.50
CA ASP A 183 10.12 17.06 -7.51
C ASP A 183 9.32 18.27 -6.97
N GLY A 184 8.00 18.17 -6.92
CA GLY A 184 7.10 19.15 -6.30
C GLY A 184 6.91 18.97 -4.79
N GLY A 185 7.52 17.95 -4.19
CA GLY A 185 7.36 17.61 -2.77
C GLY A 185 6.06 16.86 -2.44
N ARG A 186 5.30 16.39 -3.46
CA ARG A 186 4.13 15.54 -3.24
C ARG A 186 4.57 14.11 -2.91
N MET A 187 4.03 13.53 -1.86
CA MET A 187 4.20 12.12 -1.56
C MET A 187 3.53 11.28 -2.66
N VAL A 188 4.31 10.44 -3.34
CA VAL A 188 3.83 9.56 -4.41
C VAL A 188 3.70 8.12 -3.96
N MET A 189 4.46 7.72 -2.95
CA MET A 189 4.38 6.38 -2.36
C MET A 189 4.59 6.48 -0.86
N MET A 190 3.72 5.86 -0.08
CA MET A 190 3.91 5.64 1.34
C MET A 190 4.20 4.16 1.59
N ILE A 191 5.18 3.87 2.44
CA ILE A 191 5.68 2.53 2.70
C ILE A 191 5.60 2.26 4.19
N CYS A 192 4.73 1.33 4.57
CA CYS A 192 4.60 0.81 5.93
C CYS A 192 5.43 -0.49 6.00
N HIS A 193 6.70 -0.36 6.37
CA HIS A 193 7.63 -1.48 6.51
C HIS A 193 7.81 -1.82 7.98
N ASN A 194 7.53 -3.07 8.31
CA ASN A 194 7.62 -3.61 9.65
C ASN A 194 8.97 -4.28 9.92
#